data_243a36782a4261cc7b75648985133589
#
_entry.id   243a36782a4261cc7b75648985133589
#
_cell.length_a   1.000
_cell.length_b   1.000
_cell.length_c   1.000
_cell.angle_alpha   90.00
_cell.angle_beta   90.00
_cell.angle_gamma   90.00
#
_symmetry.space_group_name_H-M   'P 1'
#
loop_
_entity.id
_entity.type
_entity.pdbx_description
1 polymer ?
#
loop_
_entity_poly.entity_id
_entity_poly.type
_entity_poly.pdbx_seq_one_letter_code
_entity_poly.pdbx_strand_id
1 'polypeptide(L)'
;MVMLERAMAARVPFEWVIADGAYGQVKYLRVWLGRHDCPHVLASRRNDTLITTDGLSGGEQRADTVIATLPRRAWRRLSVGAGAHGPRIYDWTRIPIRINWAPGRGHWLLARRSVSDPTEIAYYVCYGPRRATLLDLAWTAGSRWHIEECFQQAKNEAGLDDYQVRSYRASYAHTTLILRHTAPPEHIWAWSR
;
A
#
# COMPACT_ATOMS: atom_id res chain seq x y z
N MET A 1 -2.18 -8.65 -13.32
CA MET A 1 -3.64 -8.58 -13.21
C MET A 1 -4.28 -9.94 -13.10
N VAL A 2 -3.82 -10.94 -13.83
CA VAL A 2 -4.33 -12.34 -13.73
C VAL A 2 -4.46 -12.85 -12.29
N MET A 3 -3.52 -12.53 -11.40
CA MET A 3 -3.60 -12.94 -9.99
C MET A 3 -4.77 -12.24 -9.25
N LEU A 4 -4.97 -10.94 -9.47
CA LEU A 4 -6.08 -10.20 -8.85
C LEU A 4 -7.43 -10.68 -9.41
N GLU A 5 -7.53 -10.91 -10.72
CA GLU A 5 -8.72 -11.48 -11.34
C GLU A 5 -9.08 -12.86 -10.76
N ARG A 6 -8.07 -13.70 -10.56
CA ARG A 6 -8.26 -15.03 -9.92
C ARG A 6 -8.70 -14.90 -8.46
N ALA A 7 -8.10 -13.97 -7.69
CA ALA A 7 -8.48 -13.74 -6.31
C ALA A 7 -9.93 -13.26 -6.21
N MET A 8 -10.33 -12.32 -7.07
CA MET A 8 -11.71 -11.82 -7.14
C MET A 8 -12.69 -12.94 -7.55
N ALA A 9 -12.35 -13.72 -8.58
CA ALA A 9 -13.17 -14.84 -9.02
C ALA A 9 -13.31 -15.92 -7.95
N ALA A 10 -12.26 -16.16 -7.17
CA ALA A 10 -12.27 -17.08 -6.03
C ALA A 10 -12.93 -16.48 -4.77
N ARG A 11 -13.45 -15.24 -4.87
CA ARG A 11 -14.06 -14.50 -3.74
C ARG A 11 -13.16 -14.44 -2.51
N VAL A 12 -11.84 -14.29 -2.72
CA VAL A 12 -10.90 -14.05 -1.62
C VAL A 12 -11.31 -12.74 -0.93
N PRO A 13 -11.61 -12.76 0.37
CA PRO A 13 -11.99 -11.55 1.08
C PRO A 13 -10.77 -10.64 1.23
N PHE A 14 -10.83 -9.43 0.70
CA PHE A 14 -9.85 -8.39 0.91
C PHE A 14 -10.54 -7.03 0.97
N GLU A 15 -10.04 -6.16 1.80
CA GLU A 15 -10.56 -4.80 1.93
C GLU A 15 -9.73 -3.81 1.09
N TRP A 16 -8.42 -4.02 1.02
CA TRP A 16 -7.48 -3.15 0.33
C TRP A 16 -6.48 -3.93 -0.50
N VAL A 17 -6.12 -3.36 -1.65
CA VAL A 17 -4.98 -3.83 -2.46
C VAL A 17 -3.79 -2.92 -2.17
N ILE A 18 -2.66 -3.52 -1.82
CA ILE A 18 -1.42 -2.80 -1.55
C ILE A 18 -0.37 -3.28 -2.55
N ALA A 19 0.40 -2.34 -3.10
CA ALA A 19 1.53 -2.69 -3.94
C ALA A 19 2.70 -1.75 -3.70
N ASP A 20 3.89 -2.30 -3.86
CA ASP A 20 5.15 -1.57 -3.81
C ASP A 20 5.40 -0.72 -5.06
N GLY A 21 6.58 -0.08 -5.12
CA GLY A 21 6.95 0.78 -6.24
C GLY A 21 7.06 0.07 -7.58
N ALA A 22 7.29 -1.25 -7.61
CA ALA A 22 7.38 -1.99 -8.88
C ALA A 22 6.02 -2.07 -9.58
N TYR A 23 4.95 -2.28 -8.81
CA TYR A 23 3.58 -2.39 -9.33
C TYR A 23 2.79 -1.08 -9.20
N GLY A 24 2.99 -0.34 -8.12
CA GLY A 24 2.22 0.88 -7.83
C GLY A 24 2.44 2.01 -8.84
N GLN A 25 3.57 2.00 -9.56
CA GLN A 25 3.88 2.97 -10.62
C GLN A 25 3.14 2.67 -11.94
N VAL A 26 2.58 1.49 -12.08
CA VAL A 26 1.88 1.08 -13.30
C VAL A 26 0.52 1.77 -13.33
N LYS A 27 0.41 2.88 -14.08
CA LYS A 27 -0.84 3.66 -14.21
C LYS A 27 -2.02 2.78 -14.65
N TYR A 28 -1.77 1.81 -15.50
CA TYR A 28 -2.79 0.87 -15.94
C TYR A 28 -3.37 0.03 -14.78
N LEU A 29 -2.55 -0.39 -13.81
CA LEU A 29 -3.03 -1.11 -12.63
C LEU A 29 -3.98 -0.23 -11.79
N ARG A 30 -3.63 1.05 -11.60
CA ARG A 30 -4.49 2.01 -10.88
C ARG A 30 -5.85 2.16 -11.56
N VAL A 31 -5.85 2.31 -12.89
CA VAL A 31 -7.07 2.41 -13.69
C VAL A 31 -7.90 1.13 -13.59
N TRP A 32 -7.25 -0.03 -13.70
CA TRP A 32 -7.92 -1.32 -13.62
C TRP A 32 -8.57 -1.54 -12.25
N LEU A 33 -7.84 -1.29 -11.16
CA LEU A 33 -8.37 -1.40 -9.79
C LEU A 33 -9.55 -0.44 -9.56
N GLY A 34 -9.44 0.80 -10.02
CA GLY A 34 -10.53 1.78 -9.90
C GLY A 34 -11.78 1.35 -10.67
N ARG A 35 -11.64 0.79 -11.87
CA ARG A 35 -12.77 0.28 -12.67
C ARG A 35 -13.47 -0.92 -12.01
N HIS A 36 -12.76 -1.71 -11.23
CA HIS A 36 -13.31 -2.83 -10.46
C HIS A 36 -13.72 -2.43 -9.03
N ASP A 37 -13.73 -1.13 -8.76
CA ASP A 37 -14.06 -0.57 -7.45
C ASP A 37 -13.23 -1.18 -6.29
N CYS A 38 -11.99 -1.57 -6.57
CA CYS A 38 -11.08 -2.14 -5.60
C CYS A 38 -10.31 -1.04 -4.85
N PRO A 39 -10.55 -0.84 -3.55
CA PRO A 39 -9.78 0.10 -2.75
C PRO A 39 -8.30 -0.28 -2.76
N HIS A 40 -7.42 0.73 -2.88
CA HIS A 40 -5.99 0.46 -2.95
C HIS A 40 -5.11 1.57 -2.38
N VAL A 41 -3.93 1.17 -1.92
CA VAL A 41 -2.82 2.04 -1.52
C VAL A 41 -1.58 1.56 -2.26
N LEU A 42 -1.17 2.29 -3.28
CA LEU A 42 -0.09 1.90 -4.18
C LEU A 42 1.08 2.86 -4.06
N ALA A 43 2.29 2.32 -3.81
CA ALA A 43 3.47 3.15 -3.76
C ALA A 43 3.72 3.87 -5.10
N SER A 44 4.12 5.12 -5.03
CA SER A 44 4.28 6.02 -6.17
C SER A 44 5.66 6.66 -6.18
N ARG A 45 6.08 7.20 -7.31
CA ARG A 45 7.31 7.98 -7.43
C ARG A 45 7.08 9.41 -6.99
N ARG A 46 8.13 10.05 -6.46
CA ARG A 46 8.11 11.47 -6.13
C ARG A 46 7.77 12.39 -7.32
N ASN A 47 8.13 11.97 -8.53
CA ASN A 47 7.89 12.70 -9.78
C ASN A 47 6.62 12.26 -10.52
N ASP A 48 5.75 11.46 -9.90
CA ASP A 48 4.45 11.10 -10.48
C ASP A 48 3.59 12.36 -10.63
N THR A 49 2.95 12.51 -11.78
CA THR A 49 2.12 13.67 -12.09
C THR A 49 0.66 13.39 -11.76
N LEU A 50 0.07 14.30 -11.01
CA LEU A 50 -1.27 14.19 -10.44
C LEU A 50 -2.03 15.51 -10.61
N ILE A 51 -3.35 15.44 -10.72
CA ILE A 51 -4.21 16.62 -10.70
C ILE A 51 -4.78 16.76 -9.30
N THR A 52 -4.46 17.86 -8.60
CA THR A 52 -5.04 18.16 -7.29
C THR A 52 -6.43 18.77 -7.43
N THR A 53 -7.27 18.59 -6.41
CA THR A 53 -8.65 19.14 -6.41
C THR A 53 -8.70 20.60 -6.01
N ASP A 54 -7.67 21.15 -5.42
CA ASP A 54 -7.58 22.53 -4.96
C ASP A 54 -7.38 23.55 -6.09
N GLY A 55 -7.57 23.09 -7.23
CA GLY A 55 -7.81 23.55 -8.58
C GLY A 55 -7.74 25.02 -8.96
N LEU A 56 -6.94 25.86 -8.30
CA LEU A 56 -6.65 27.20 -8.81
C LEU A 56 -5.59 27.23 -9.92
N SER A 57 -4.95 26.10 -10.18
CA SER A 57 -3.90 25.99 -11.19
C SER A 57 -4.09 24.81 -12.15
N GLY A 58 -5.29 24.31 -12.31
CA GLY A 58 -5.82 23.44 -13.39
C GLY A 58 -4.92 22.48 -14.14
N GLY A 59 -3.72 22.13 -13.66
CA GLY A 59 -2.75 21.32 -14.38
C GLY A 59 -2.22 20.12 -13.58
N GLU A 60 -1.53 19.24 -14.29
CA GLU A 60 -0.77 18.16 -13.67
C GLU A 60 0.40 18.72 -12.86
N GLN A 61 0.51 18.31 -11.62
CA GLN A 61 1.60 18.67 -10.72
C GLN A 61 2.33 17.41 -10.25
N ARG A 62 3.64 17.54 -10.03
CA ARG A 62 4.44 16.45 -9.47
C ARG A 62 4.10 16.25 -8.00
N ALA A 63 4.08 15.00 -7.56
CA ALA A 63 3.78 14.64 -6.17
C ALA A 63 4.73 15.33 -5.18
N ASP A 64 6.04 15.37 -5.46
CA ASP A 64 7.03 16.03 -4.61
C ASP A 64 6.80 17.55 -4.51
N THR A 65 6.46 18.20 -5.61
CA THR A 65 6.15 19.63 -5.63
C THR A 65 4.94 19.95 -4.77
N VAL A 66 3.86 19.19 -4.93
CA VAL A 66 2.62 19.36 -4.14
C VAL A 66 2.88 19.15 -2.64
N ILE A 67 3.60 18.11 -2.29
CA ILE A 67 3.91 17.81 -0.87
C ILE A 67 4.83 18.86 -0.25
N ALA A 68 5.77 19.43 -1.02
CA ALA A 68 6.68 20.46 -0.54
C ALA A 68 5.98 21.78 -0.16
N THR A 69 4.81 22.08 -0.74
CA THR A 69 4.06 23.30 -0.44
C THR A 69 3.26 23.20 0.88
N LEU A 70 3.16 22.01 1.47
CA LEU A 70 2.30 21.80 2.61
C LEU A 70 2.86 22.40 3.89
N PRO A 71 2.04 23.14 4.67
CA PRO A 71 2.44 23.65 5.96
C PRO A 71 2.65 22.51 6.99
N ARG A 72 3.46 22.76 8.03
CA ARG A 72 3.72 21.76 9.08
C ARG A 72 2.43 21.21 9.71
N ARG A 73 1.39 22.01 9.86
CA ARG A 73 0.07 21.60 10.41
C ARG A 73 -0.68 20.57 9.56
N ALA A 74 -0.33 20.40 8.28
CA ALA A 74 -0.92 19.39 7.42
C ALA A 74 -0.41 17.97 7.72
N TRP A 75 0.68 17.86 8.46
CA TRP A 75 1.28 16.60 8.83
C TRP A 75 0.79 16.13 10.20
N ARG A 76 0.46 14.87 10.30
CA ARG A 76 0.04 14.20 11.54
C ARG A 76 1.02 13.10 11.89
N ARG A 77 1.51 13.08 13.11
CA ARG A 77 2.36 12.02 13.62
C ARG A 77 1.49 10.82 14.00
N LEU A 78 1.69 9.69 13.33
CA LEU A 78 0.92 8.47 13.55
C LEU A 78 1.87 7.27 13.68
N SER A 79 1.52 6.35 14.58
CA SER A 79 2.11 5.02 14.64
C SER A 79 1.27 4.08 13.77
N VAL A 80 1.94 3.30 12.92
CA VAL A 80 1.31 2.36 11.99
C VAL A 80 1.76 0.94 12.27
N GLY A 81 1.71 0.54 13.51
CA GLY A 81 2.07 -0.78 14.01
C GLY A 81 3.38 -0.81 14.77
N ALA A 82 3.66 -1.97 15.35
CA ALA A 82 4.93 -2.28 15.98
C ALA A 82 5.92 -2.78 14.92
N GLY A 83 7.19 -2.48 15.08
CA GLY A 83 8.28 -3.05 14.31
C GLY A 83 9.26 -3.76 15.25
N ALA A 84 10.24 -4.48 14.71
CA ALA A 84 11.26 -5.19 15.49
C ALA A 84 12.03 -4.27 16.47
N HIS A 85 12.08 -2.97 16.18
CA HIS A 85 12.80 -1.96 16.99
C HIS A 85 11.85 -0.98 17.70
N GLY A 86 10.57 -1.30 17.85
CA GLY A 86 9.57 -0.46 18.49
C GLY A 86 8.51 0.09 17.54
N PRO A 87 7.68 1.05 17.99
CA PRO A 87 6.59 1.59 17.20
C PRO A 87 7.10 2.29 15.93
N ARG A 88 6.46 2.01 14.79
CA ARG A 88 6.76 2.66 13.51
C ARG A 88 6.06 4.00 13.43
N ILE A 89 6.73 5.04 13.88
CA ILE A 89 6.20 6.40 13.96
C ILE A 89 6.71 7.23 12.79
N TYR A 90 5.77 7.84 12.05
CA TYR A 90 6.05 8.72 10.92
C TYR A 90 5.10 9.91 10.93
N ASP A 91 5.50 10.97 10.25
CA ASP A 91 4.60 12.06 9.93
C ASP A 91 3.87 11.74 8.62
N TRP A 92 2.55 11.82 8.62
CA TRP A 92 1.68 11.49 7.51
C TRP A 92 0.83 12.67 7.07
N THR A 93 0.59 12.76 5.78
CA THR A 93 -0.36 13.72 5.22
C THR A 93 -1.08 13.11 4.03
N ARG A 94 -2.28 13.61 3.73
CA ARG A 94 -3.01 13.25 2.51
C ARG A 94 -3.60 14.48 1.85
N ILE A 95 -3.61 14.48 0.53
CA ILE A 95 -4.19 15.52 -0.30
C ILE A 95 -5.18 14.86 -1.25
N PRO A 96 -6.40 15.42 -1.41
CA PRO A 96 -7.31 14.93 -2.42
C PRO A 96 -6.73 15.19 -3.82
N ILE A 97 -6.84 14.18 -4.68
CA ILE A 97 -6.45 14.27 -6.09
C ILE A 97 -7.65 13.96 -6.98
N ARG A 98 -7.65 14.53 -8.18
CA ARG A 98 -8.68 14.26 -9.17
C ARG A 98 -8.26 13.08 -10.04
N ILE A 99 -9.11 12.07 -10.10
CA ILE A 99 -9.01 10.98 -11.04
C ILE A 99 -10.35 10.91 -11.77
N ASN A 100 -10.31 11.04 -13.09
CA ASN A 100 -11.49 11.33 -13.91
C ASN A 100 -12.52 10.19 -14.04
N TRP A 101 -12.22 8.99 -13.54
CA TRP A 101 -13.04 7.81 -13.83
C TRP A 101 -13.97 7.35 -12.69
N ALA A 102 -13.90 7.92 -11.50
CA ALA A 102 -14.68 7.41 -10.37
C ALA A 102 -15.27 8.53 -9.51
N PRO A 103 -16.36 9.14 -9.94
CA PRO A 103 -17.09 10.10 -9.11
C PRO A 103 -17.64 9.41 -7.85
N GLY A 104 -17.61 10.10 -6.72
CA GLY A 104 -18.17 9.60 -5.44
C GLY A 104 -17.22 8.79 -4.56
N ARG A 105 -16.06 8.38 -5.06
CA ARG A 105 -14.99 7.77 -4.28
C ARG A 105 -13.96 8.81 -3.83
N GLY A 106 -13.18 8.45 -2.81
CA GLY A 106 -12.03 9.22 -2.37
C GLY A 106 -10.77 8.82 -3.13
N HIS A 107 -10.04 9.83 -3.61
CA HIS A 107 -8.74 9.66 -4.26
C HIS A 107 -7.75 10.57 -3.57
N TRP A 108 -6.60 10.06 -3.17
CA TRP A 108 -5.61 10.83 -2.43
C TRP A 108 -4.19 10.56 -2.87
N LEU A 109 -3.38 11.59 -2.85
CA LEU A 109 -1.95 11.48 -2.68
C LEU A 109 -1.69 11.38 -1.17
N LEU A 110 -1.17 10.26 -0.71
CA LEU A 110 -0.72 10.06 0.66
C LEU A 110 0.81 10.18 0.68
N ALA A 111 1.34 10.89 1.65
CA ALA A 111 2.78 10.97 1.87
C ALA A 111 3.14 10.59 3.32
N ARG A 112 4.24 9.86 3.45
CA ARG A 112 4.86 9.47 4.71
C ARG A 112 6.25 10.09 4.79
N ARG A 113 6.54 10.81 5.85
CA ARG A 113 7.83 11.43 6.09
C ARG A 113 8.49 10.82 7.33
N SER A 114 9.78 10.51 7.24
CA SER A 114 10.57 10.06 8.37
C SER A 114 10.63 11.16 9.45
N VAL A 115 10.59 10.76 10.73
CA VAL A 115 10.72 11.67 11.86
C VAL A 115 12.19 12.03 12.09
N SER A 116 13.10 11.07 11.86
CA SER A 116 14.55 11.26 12.01
C SER A 116 15.18 11.99 10.83
N ASP A 117 14.68 11.75 9.63
CA ASP A 117 15.13 12.42 8.41
C ASP A 117 13.92 12.95 7.61
N PRO A 118 13.54 14.21 7.76
CA PRO A 118 12.41 14.79 7.05
C PRO A 118 12.57 14.88 5.53
N THR A 119 13.75 14.61 4.99
CA THR A 119 13.99 14.55 3.54
C THR A 119 13.58 13.20 2.94
N GLU A 120 13.50 12.17 3.78
CA GLU A 120 13.01 10.85 3.39
C GLU A 120 11.48 10.86 3.35
N ILE A 121 10.92 10.95 2.16
CA ILE A 121 9.47 10.97 1.93
C ILE A 121 9.09 9.83 0.98
N ALA A 122 8.14 9.01 1.41
CA ALA A 122 7.47 8.01 0.58
C ALA A 122 6.10 8.53 0.13
N TYR A 123 5.73 8.21 -1.11
CA TYR A 123 4.51 8.67 -1.77
C TYR A 123 3.63 7.49 -2.14
N TYR A 124 2.32 7.67 -2.04
CA TYR A 124 1.32 6.65 -2.39
C TYR A 124 0.14 7.29 -3.10
N VAL A 125 -0.39 6.62 -4.10
CA VAL A 125 -1.67 6.93 -4.71
C VAL A 125 -2.72 6.02 -4.11
N CYS A 126 -3.76 6.61 -3.54
CA CYS A 126 -4.80 5.91 -2.82
C CYS A 126 -6.17 6.10 -3.49
N TYR A 127 -6.97 5.05 -3.43
CA TYR A 127 -8.37 5.05 -3.83
C TYR A 127 -9.17 4.24 -2.82
N GLY A 128 -10.35 4.69 -2.45
CA GLY A 128 -11.18 3.92 -1.53
C GLY A 128 -12.45 4.63 -1.09
N PRO A 129 -13.10 4.12 -0.05
CA PRO A 129 -14.29 4.75 0.51
C PRO A 129 -14.02 6.21 0.89
N ARG A 130 -14.93 7.12 0.52
CA ARG A 130 -14.76 8.56 0.82
C ARG A 130 -14.57 8.85 2.32
N ARG A 131 -15.12 7.99 3.17
CA ARG A 131 -14.99 8.04 4.64
C ARG A 131 -13.62 7.60 5.17
N ALA A 132 -12.78 6.95 4.35
CA ALA A 132 -11.48 6.49 4.79
C ALA A 132 -10.68 7.65 5.40
N THR A 133 -10.19 7.46 6.62
CA THR A 133 -9.44 8.48 7.36
C THR A 133 -7.95 8.47 6.94
N LEU A 134 -7.20 9.48 7.39
CA LEU A 134 -5.74 9.47 7.22
C LEU A 134 -5.12 8.27 7.94
N LEU A 135 -5.65 7.89 9.11
CA LEU A 135 -5.17 6.75 9.87
C LEU A 135 -5.39 5.44 9.12
N ASP A 136 -6.55 5.24 8.49
CA ASP A 136 -6.84 4.04 7.71
C ASP A 136 -5.86 3.88 6.55
N LEU A 137 -5.60 4.97 5.81
CA LEU A 137 -4.65 4.96 4.70
C LEU A 137 -3.21 4.73 5.16
N ALA A 138 -2.80 5.38 6.25
CA ALA A 138 -1.46 5.22 6.83
C ALA A 138 -1.25 3.79 7.35
N TRP A 139 -2.24 3.24 8.04
CA TRP A 139 -2.23 1.86 8.53
C TRP A 139 -2.17 0.86 7.38
N THR A 140 -2.99 1.05 6.34
CA THR A 140 -2.97 0.25 5.13
C THR A 140 -1.61 0.30 4.44
N ALA A 141 -1.01 1.48 4.28
CA ALA A 141 0.34 1.61 3.72
C ALA A 141 1.40 0.91 4.57
N GLY A 142 1.24 0.97 5.90
CA GLY A 142 2.12 0.32 6.88
C GLY A 142 2.02 -1.20 6.90
N SER A 143 0.86 -1.77 6.60
CA SER A 143 0.66 -3.22 6.64
C SER A 143 1.51 -4.00 5.62
N ARG A 144 2.06 -3.34 4.61
CA ARG A 144 3.01 -3.95 3.69
C ARG A 144 4.25 -4.53 4.39
N TRP A 145 4.70 -3.92 5.46
CA TRP A 145 5.85 -4.43 6.23
C TRP A 145 5.58 -5.76 6.92
N HIS A 146 4.35 -6.04 7.30
CA HIS A 146 3.99 -7.34 7.89
C HIS A 146 4.22 -8.48 6.89
N ILE A 147 4.00 -8.22 5.60
CA ILE A 147 4.28 -9.20 4.54
C ILE A 147 5.80 -9.45 4.44
N GLU A 148 6.61 -8.40 4.49
CA GLU A 148 8.07 -8.51 4.46
C GLU A 148 8.60 -9.25 5.69
N GLU A 149 8.08 -8.97 6.87
CA GLU A 149 8.40 -9.68 8.11
C GLU A 149 8.00 -11.15 8.04
N CYS A 150 6.81 -11.44 7.51
CA CYS A 150 6.32 -12.81 7.32
C CYS A 150 7.25 -13.60 6.37
N PHE A 151 7.67 -12.99 5.26
CA PHE A 151 8.64 -13.61 4.36
C PHE A 151 10.01 -13.80 5.01
N GLN A 152 10.45 -12.83 5.81
CA GLN A 152 11.74 -12.96 6.52
C GLN A 152 11.69 -14.07 7.56
N GLN A 153 10.62 -14.18 8.34
CA GLN A 153 10.42 -15.30 9.26
C GLN A 153 10.34 -16.63 8.52
N ALA A 154 9.60 -16.70 7.41
CA ALA A 154 9.51 -17.89 6.60
C ALA A 154 10.88 -18.35 6.05
N LYS A 155 11.76 -17.42 5.71
CA LYS A 155 13.14 -17.72 5.32
C LYS A 155 13.98 -18.19 6.49
N ASN A 156 13.96 -17.45 7.59
CA ASN A 156 14.86 -17.71 8.72
C ASN A 156 14.45 -18.94 9.55
N GLU A 157 13.15 -19.20 9.70
CA GLU A 157 12.63 -20.22 10.61
C GLU A 157 12.13 -21.47 9.89
N ALA A 158 11.69 -21.34 8.64
CA ALA A 158 11.11 -22.44 7.88
C ALA A 158 11.87 -22.78 6.60
N GLY A 159 13.00 -22.15 6.33
CA GLY A 159 13.86 -22.47 5.18
C GLY A 159 13.18 -22.22 3.84
N LEU A 160 12.41 -21.13 3.69
CA LEU A 160 11.73 -20.82 2.44
C LEU A 160 12.69 -20.70 1.25
N ASP A 161 13.91 -20.23 1.48
CA ASP A 161 14.95 -20.07 0.47
C ASP A 161 15.97 -21.24 0.44
N ASP A 162 15.93 -22.16 1.39
CA ASP A 162 16.82 -23.34 1.43
C ASP A 162 16.40 -24.43 0.42
N TYR A 163 15.18 -24.34 -0.11
CA TYR A 163 14.60 -25.39 -0.95
C TYR A 163 14.90 -25.18 -2.43
N GLN A 164 15.90 -25.90 -2.89
CA GLN A 164 16.35 -25.85 -4.29
C GLN A 164 15.66 -26.92 -5.16
N VAL A 165 14.37 -26.82 -5.37
CA VAL A 165 13.66 -27.77 -6.24
C VAL A 165 13.48 -27.22 -7.63
N ARG A 166 13.70 -28.09 -8.64
CA ARG A 166 13.49 -27.74 -10.05
C ARG A 166 12.04 -27.98 -10.52
N SER A 167 11.22 -28.65 -9.72
CA SER A 167 9.81 -28.91 -10.06
C SER A 167 8.90 -27.81 -9.53
N TYR A 168 8.13 -27.17 -10.41
CA TYR A 168 7.15 -26.15 -10.05
C TYR A 168 6.14 -26.64 -9.01
N ARG A 169 5.66 -27.89 -9.17
CA ARG A 169 4.68 -28.49 -8.24
C ARG A 169 5.26 -28.64 -6.83
N ALA A 170 6.50 -29.09 -6.72
CA ALA A 170 7.16 -29.27 -5.45
C ALA A 170 7.50 -27.92 -4.80
N SER A 171 7.98 -26.95 -5.57
CA SER A 171 8.20 -25.57 -5.11
C SER A 171 6.90 -24.93 -4.61
N TYR A 172 5.81 -25.10 -5.34
CA TYR A 172 4.50 -24.56 -4.94
C TYR A 172 3.99 -25.20 -3.64
N ALA A 173 4.10 -26.52 -3.51
CA ALA A 173 3.71 -27.24 -2.30
C ALA A 173 4.53 -26.81 -1.09
N HIS A 174 5.87 -26.71 -1.24
CA HIS A 174 6.77 -26.25 -0.19
C HIS A 174 6.45 -24.83 0.26
N THR A 175 6.35 -23.88 -0.67
CA THR A 175 6.00 -22.49 -0.37
C THR A 175 4.64 -22.39 0.34
N THR A 176 3.64 -23.16 -0.11
CA THR A 176 2.31 -23.17 0.50
C THR A 176 2.33 -23.70 1.92
N LEU A 177 3.08 -24.78 2.19
CA LEU A 177 3.21 -25.35 3.53
C LEU A 177 3.91 -24.37 4.49
N ILE A 178 5.00 -23.76 4.05
CA ILE A 178 5.75 -22.79 4.86
C ILE A 178 4.90 -21.58 5.19
N LEU A 179 4.28 -20.95 4.19
CA LEU A 179 3.42 -19.78 4.41
C LEU A 179 2.23 -20.10 5.30
N ARG A 180 1.69 -21.31 5.23
CA ARG A 180 0.64 -21.75 6.14
C ARG A 180 1.13 -21.92 7.59
N HIS A 181 2.38 -22.34 7.77
CA HIS A 181 2.97 -22.55 9.09
C HIS A 181 3.43 -21.23 9.74
N THR A 182 3.99 -20.31 8.96
CA THR A 182 4.52 -19.04 9.45
C THR A 182 3.48 -17.91 9.52
N ALA A 183 2.39 -18.01 8.77
CA ALA A 183 1.31 -17.04 8.85
C ALA A 183 0.51 -17.25 10.15
N PRO A 184 0.56 -16.34 11.11
CA PRO A 184 -0.26 -16.45 12.32
C PRO A 184 -1.73 -16.48 11.92
N PRO A 185 -2.49 -17.47 12.40
CA PRO A 185 -3.88 -17.71 11.96
C PRO A 185 -4.82 -16.51 12.23
N GLU A 186 -4.43 -15.61 13.10
CA GLU A 186 -5.25 -14.49 13.55
C GLU A 186 -5.02 -13.18 12.75
N HIS A 187 -3.89 -13.03 12.08
CA HIS A 187 -3.54 -11.78 11.40
C HIS A 187 -3.90 -11.74 9.92
N ILE A 188 -4.13 -12.87 9.28
CA ILE A 188 -4.58 -12.91 7.87
C ILE A 188 -6.07 -12.53 7.76
N TRP A 189 -6.85 -12.72 8.82
CA TRP A 189 -8.30 -12.52 8.85
C TRP A 189 -8.75 -11.31 9.69
N ALA A 190 -7.85 -10.66 10.44
CA ALA A 190 -8.19 -9.53 11.31
C ALA A 190 -8.57 -8.24 10.56
N TRP A 191 -8.60 -8.26 9.24
CA TRP A 191 -8.98 -7.13 8.39
C TRP A 191 -10.46 -7.15 7.95
N SER A 192 -11.26 -8.09 8.49
CA SER A 192 -12.68 -8.24 8.15
C SER A 192 -13.65 -7.65 9.20
N ARG A 193 -13.20 -6.67 10.02
CA ARG A 193 -14.11 -5.93 10.92
C ARG A 193 -13.99 -4.44 10.80
#